data_9bce7af1635730f6b0e0644f61c1a236
#
_entry.id   9bce7af1635730f6b0e0644f61c1a236
#
_cell.length_a   1.000
_cell.length_b   1.000
_cell.length_c   1.000
_cell.angle_alpha   90.00
_cell.angle_beta   90.00
_cell.angle_gamma   90.00
#
_symmetry.space_group_name_H-M   'P 1'
#
loop_
_entity.id
_entity.type
_entity.pdbx_description
1 polymer ?
#
loop_
_entity_poly.entity_id
_entity_poly.type
_entity_poly.pdbx_seq_one_letter_code
_entity_poly.pdbx_strand_id
1 'polypeptide(L)'
;MYHIFLKKSLLCIAGSLLFAACNSGSTTEAPATASTSTTESIPSHVPVFNADSAYAYISRQVNFGPRIPGSEAQEQCAAWMEAHLKANCDTVYRQQTTVTAGDGVTPLRCINLVGVINPHATQRILLLAHWDTRPWADQDVSRKDQPIDGADDGASGVGVLLELARVISQHPLPENLGVDILLTDVEDWGKTEWGDDSYALGTQYWAHNPHIPGYTAQAGILLDMVGATNARFTVEGNSQKYAHQVITQVWNAAEAAGFGRYFVYESGGEIIDDHIPVNEIAKIPTIDIINLPAGSQKAFPAHWHTHQDNMHVIDAQTLKAVGQTLLHYLYNLMLSQK
;
A
#
# COMPACT_ATOMS: atom_id res chain seq x y z
N MET A 1 -25.38 -46.70 -23.37
CA MET A 1 -26.43 -46.98 -24.36
C MET A 1 -26.75 -45.68 -25.09
N TYR A 2 -26.47 -45.71 -26.44
CA TYR A 2 -26.95 -44.83 -27.52
C TYR A 2 -26.44 -43.38 -27.57
N HIS A 3 -25.68 -43.00 -28.47
CA HIS A 3 -25.48 -42.84 -29.96
C HIS A 3 -25.37 -41.35 -30.25
N ILE A 4 -24.20 -40.86 -30.64
CA ILE A 4 -23.54 -40.52 -31.93
C ILE A 4 -24.55 -39.99 -32.96
N PHE A 5 -24.36 -38.75 -33.41
CA PHE A 5 -24.50 -38.39 -34.83
C PHE A 5 -23.53 -37.24 -35.22
N LEU A 6 -22.58 -37.62 -36.04
CA LEU A 6 -21.78 -36.78 -36.94
C LEU A 6 -22.62 -36.33 -38.14
N LYS A 7 -22.47 -35.11 -38.62
CA LYS A 7 -22.59 -34.78 -40.04
C LYS A 7 -21.54 -33.79 -40.51
N LYS A 8 -20.70 -34.29 -41.42
CA LYS A 8 -19.84 -33.55 -42.36
C LYS A 8 -20.67 -33.18 -43.60
N SER A 9 -20.31 -32.04 -44.25
CA SER A 9 -20.39 -31.78 -45.70
C SER A 9 -19.63 -30.49 -45.96
N LEU A 10 -18.78 -30.45 -46.69
CA LEU A 10 -17.86 -30.52 -47.83
C LEU A 10 -18.47 -29.86 -49.11
N LEU A 11 -17.57 -29.15 -49.83
CA LEU A 11 -17.52 -28.84 -51.28
C LEU A 11 -18.20 -27.52 -51.73
N CYS A 12 -17.70 -26.70 -52.67
CA CYS A 12 -16.66 -26.66 -53.73
C CYS A 12 -16.54 -25.19 -54.16
N ILE A 13 -15.36 -24.64 -54.42
CA ILE A 13 -14.61 -24.48 -55.70
C ILE A 13 -15.33 -23.69 -56.84
N ALA A 14 -14.68 -22.66 -57.27
CA ALA A 14 -14.38 -22.11 -58.58
C ALA A 14 -14.35 -20.57 -58.55
N GLY A 15 -13.37 -19.82 -58.87
CA GLY A 15 -12.45 -19.85 -60.00
C GLY A 15 -12.91 -18.96 -61.11
N SER A 16 -12.30 -17.81 -61.36
CA SER A 16 -11.99 -17.31 -62.69
C SER A 16 -11.38 -15.90 -62.69
N LEU A 17 -10.43 -15.78 -63.48
CA LEU A 17 -9.46 -14.80 -63.86
C LEU A 17 -9.96 -13.65 -64.75
N LEU A 18 -9.14 -12.55 -64.74
CA LEU A 18 -8.76 -11.62 -65.83
C LEU A 18 -9.77 -10.51 -66.24
N PHE A 19 -9.36 -9.26 -66.16
CA PHE A 19 -8.72 -8.49 -67.26
C PHE A 19 -8.24 -7.12 -66.79
N ALA A 20 -7.06 -6.76 -67.26
CA ALA A 20 -6.46 -5.45 -67.11
C ALA A 20 -7.04 -4.46 -68.16
N ALA A 21 -7.17 -3.21 -67.76
CA ALA A 21 -7.21 -2.10 -68.72
C ALA A 21 -6.59 -0.85 -68.05
N CYS A 22 -5.50 -0.40 -68.64
CA CYS A 22 -4.86 0.87 -68.38
C CYS A 22 -5.77 1.99 -68.88
N ASN A 23 -5.94 3.03 -68.07
CA ASN A 23 -6.21 4.36 -68.63
C ASN A 23 -5.52 5.44 -67.80
N SER A 24 -4.65 6.17 -68.48
CA SER A 24 -3.87 7.33 -68.03
C SER A 24 -4.79 8.55 -67.90
N GLY A 25 -4.92 9.08 -66.68
CA GLY A 25 -5.55 10.36 -66.40
C GLY A 25 -4.76 11.10 -65.33
N SER A 26 -3.97 12.06 -65.77
CA SER A 26 -3.21 13.00 -64.95
C SER A 26 -4.19 13.94 -64.24
N THR A 27 -4.30 13.84 -62.92
CA THR A 27 -4.86 14.92 -62.09
C THR A 27 -3.86 15.20 -60.95
N THR A 28 -3.36 16.41 -60.98
CA THR A 28 -2.49 17.02 -59.94
C THR A 28 -3.23 17.11 -58.63
N GLU A 29 -2.97 16.25 -57.69
CA GLU A 29 -3.38 16.39 -56.29
C GLU A 29 -2.30 17.15 -55.53
N ALA A 30 -2.74 18.21 -54.85
CA ALA A 30 -1.95 18.97 -53.90
C ALA A 30 -1.54 18.07 -52.71
N PRO A 31 -0.36 18.25 -52.11
CA PRO A 31 0.04 17.43 -50.97
C PRO A 31 -0.80 17.72 -49.74
N ALA A 32 -1.58 16.74 -49.32
CA ALA A 32 -2.20 16.74 -47.98
C ALA A 32 -1.09 16.76 -46.93
N THR A 33 -0.98 17.85 -46.21
CA THR A 33 -0.18 17.97 -45.02
C THR A 33 -0.78 17.01 -43.96
N ALA A 34 -0.20 15.81 -43.83
CA ALA A 34 -0.43 14.94 -42.69
C ALA A 34 0.14 15.63 -41.46
N SER A 35 -0.77 16.21 -40.66
CA SER A 35 -0.45 16.64 -39.31
C SER A 35 -0.17 15.38 -38.45
N THR A 36 1.07 14.99 -38.43
CA THR A 36 1.59 14.02 -37.43
C THR A 36 1.53 14.75 -36.08
N SER A 37 0.45 14.56 -35.34
CA SER A 37 0.46 14.80 -33.90
C SER A 37 1.42 13.77 -33.28
N THR A 38 2.67 14.13 -33.18
CA THR A 38 3.61 13.48 -32.27
C THR A 38 3.10 13.73 -30.87
N THR A 39 2.35 12.78 -30.32
CA THR A 39 2.16 12.67 -28.89
C THR A 39 3.57 12.39 -28.34
N GLU A 40 4.29 13.42 -27.93
CA GLU A 40 5.47 13.27 -27.11
C GLU A 40 5.01 12.50 -25.88
N SER A 41 5.36 11.22 -25.80
CA SER A 41 5.31 10.48 -24.56
C SER A 41 6.34 11.15 -23.65
N ILE A 42 5.86 11.95 -22.69
CA ILE A 42 6.67 12.44 -21.60
C ILE A 42 7.23 11.19 -20.94
N PRO A 43 8.57 10.97 -20.93
CA PRO A 43 9.13 9.86 -20.20
C PRO A 43 8.73 10.08 -18.72
N SER A 44 7.87 9.23 -18.16
CA SER A 44 7.54 9.29 -16.75
C SER A 44 8.80 8.87 -15.99
N HIS A 45 9.59 9.84 -15.56
CA HIS A 45 10.76 9.58 -14.76
C HIS A 45 10.30 9.33 -13.32
N VAL A 46 9.96 8.07 -13.05
CA VAL A 46 9.64 7.63 -11.68
C VAL A 46 10.93 7.67 -10.86
N PRO A 47 10.97 8.43 -9.76
CA PRO A 47 12.18 8.51 -8.93
C PRO A 47 12.52 7.15 -8.31
N VAL A 48 13.78 7.03 -7.89
CA VAL A 48 14.30 5.79 -7.32
C VAL A 48 14.10 5.79 -5.81
N PHE A 49 13.43 4.77 -5.30
CA PHE A 49 13.30 4.53 -3.85
C PHE A 49 14.63 4.11 -3.23
N ASN A 50 14.99 4.67 -2.09
CA ASN A 50 16.22 4.32 -1.36
C ASN A 50 15.89 3.36 -0.21
N ALA A 51 16.16 2.07 -0.44
CA ALA A 51 15.90 1.02 0.55
C ALA A 51 16.77 1.12 1.80
N ASP A 52 18.01 1.62 1.67
CA ASP A 52 18.91 1.78 2.81
C ASP A 52 18.40 2.87 3.77
N SER A 53 17.78 3.93 3.22
CA SER A 53 17.12 4.94 4.04
C SER A 53 15.93 4.36 4.79
N ALA A 54 15.07 3.61 4.12
CA ALA A 54 13.93 2.94 4.76
C ALA A 54 14.39 1.99 5.86
N TYR A 55 15.41 1.16 5.59
CA TYR A 55 16.02 0.27 6.58
C TYR A 55 16.55 1.05 7.80
N ALA A 56 17.22 2.17 7.57
CA ALA A 56 17.72 3.03 8.66
C ALA A 56 16.57 3.62 9.48
N TYR A 57 15.44 3.96 8.86
CA TYR A 57 14.26 4.47 9.59
C TYR A 57 13.60 3.37 10.43
N ILE A 58 13.55 2.12 9.96
CA ILE A 58 13.10 0.97 10.76
C ILE A 58 14.03 0.78 11.96
N SER A 59 15.33 0.71 11.71
CA SER A 59 16.34 0.56 12.78
C SER A 59 16.22 1.69 13.81
N ARG A 60 15.93 2.93 13.39
CA ARG A 60 15.74 4.05 14.32
C ARG A 60 14.52 3.87 15.21
N GLN A 61 13.39 3.37 14.67
CA GLN A 61 12.18 3.07 15.43
C GLN A 61 12.45 1.97 16.48
N VAL A 62 13.06 0.87 16.06
CA VAL A 62 13.44 -0.25 16.93
C VAL A 62 14.38 0.18 18.06
N ASN A 63 15.31 1.11 17.78
CA ASN A 63 16.27 1.61 18.77
C ASN A 63 15.63 2.48 19.87
N PHE A 64 14.39 2.93 19.74
CA PHE A 64 13.65 3.54 20.86
C PHE A 64 13.16 2.49 21.86
N GLY A 65 13.13 1.22 21.47
CA GLY A 65 12.51 0.11 22.18
C GLY A 65 11.04 -0.10 21.75
N PRO A 66 10.35 -1.03 22.37
CA PRO A 66 8.94 -1.31 22.10
C PRO A 66 8.07 -0.06 22.25
N ARG A 67 7.36 0.32 21.18
CA ARG A 67 6.54 1.54 21.09
C ARG A 67 5.15 1.28 21.68
N ILE A 68 5.11 0.90 22.93
CA ILE A 68 3.88 0.56 23.66
C ILE A 68 3.14 1.84 24.07
N PRO A 69 1.80 1.91 23.95
CA PRO A 69 1.00 3.02 24.43
C PRO A 69 1.35 3.47 25.85
N GLY A 70 1.67 4.76 26.03
CA GLY A 70 2.04 5.35 27.32
C GLY A 70 3.52 5.21 27.71
N SER A 71 4.35 4.51 26.93
CA SER A 71 5.78 4.40 27.20
C SER A 71 6.56 5.65 26.78
N GLU A 72 7.80 5.78 27.28
CA GLU A 72 8.74 6.82 26.82
C GLU A 72 9.17 6.57 25.37
N ALA A 73 9.33 5.30 24.97
CA ALA A 73 9.63 4.89 23.59
C ALA A 73 8.54 5.38 22.62
N GLN A 74 7.26 5.29 22.98
CA GLN A 74 6.16 5.82 22.19
C GLN A 74 6.33 7.33 21.96
N GLU A 75 6.55 8.12 23.01
CA GLU A 75 6.68 9.58 22.85
C GLU A 75 7.90 9.99 22.04
N GLN A 76 9.06 9.38 22.30
CA GLN A 76 10.29 9.67 21.59
C GLN A 76 10.21 9.29 20.11
N CYS A 77 9.63 8.13 19.79
CA CYS A 77 9.41 7.69 18.42
C CYS A 77 8.42 8.60 17.69
N ALA A 78 7.28 8.94 18.30
CA ALA A 78 6.30 9.86 17.74
C ALA A 78 6.92 11.23 17.44
N ALA A 79 7.69 11.80 18.37
CA ALA A 79 8.36 13.08 18.17
C ALA A 79 9.38 13.04 17.02
N TRP A 80 10.12 11.93 16.88
CA TRP A 80 11.07 11.75 15.78
C TRP A 80 10.36 11.61 14.43
N MET A 81 9.30 10.81 14.33
CA MET A 81 8.49 10.68 13.10
C MET A 81 7.84 12.00 12.71
N GLU A 82 7.28 12.73 13.68
CA GLU A 82 6.69 14.05 13.44
C GLU A 82 7.71 15.04 12.88
N ALA A 83 8.94 15.05 13.42
CA ALA A 83 10.02 15.90 12.89
C ALA A 83 10.42 15.51 11.47
N HIS A 84 10.45 14.20 11.15
CA HIS A 84 10.72 13.71 9.81
C HIS A 84 9.62 14.11 8.81
N LEU A 85 8.35 13.95 9.20
CA LEU A 85 7.21 14.39 8.37
C LEU A 85 7.24 15.91 8.14
N LYS A 86 7.51 16.71 9.18
CA LYS A 86 7.64 18.18 9.05
C LYS A 86 8.75 18.63 8.10
N ALA A 87 9.80 17.84 7.94
CA ALA A 87 10.87 18.12 7.01
C ALA A 87 10.54 17.79 5.55
N ASN A 88 9.51 16.94 5.29
CA ASN A 88 9.23 16.37 3.99
C ASN A 88 7.78 16.52 3.51
N CYS A 89 6.89 17.05 4.32
CA CYS A 89 5.48 17.27 4.00
C CYS A 89 5.13 18.76 4.15
N ASP A 90 4.10 19.23 3.44
CA ASP A 90 3.65 20.63 3.50
C ASP A 90 2.97 20.97 4.82
N THR A 91 2.25 20.00 5.39
CA THR A 91 1.54 20.14 6.67
C THR A 91 1.62 18.85 7.46
N VAL A 92 1.69 18.95 8.79
CA VAL A 92 1.68 17.78 9.67
C VAL A 92 0.66 18.01 10.79
N TYR A 93 -0.18 17.00 11.00
CA TYR A 93 -1.12 16.96 12.12
C TYR A 93 -0.67 15.90 13.12
N ARG A 94 -0.70 16.26 14.41
CA ARG A 94 -0.55 15.32 15.52
C ARG A 94 -1.89 15.19 16.21
N GLN A 95 -2.51 14.03 16.07
CA GLN A 95 -3.78 13.69 16.71
C GLN A 95 -3.48 12.88 17.97
N GLN A 96 -3.63 13.51 19.14
CA GLN A 96 -3.38 12.85 20.42
C GLN A 96 -4.69 12.71 21.20
N THR A 97 -4.96 11.48 21.63
CA THR A 97 -6.18 11.11 22.35
C THR A 97 -5.92 9.99 23.36
N THR A 98 -6.97 9.56 24.02
CA THR A 98 -7.01 8.31 24.79
C THR A 98 -8.12 7.45 24.22
N VAL A 99 -7.80 6.21 23.87
CA VAL A 99 -8.76 5.20 23.46
C VAL A 99 -8.89 4.15 24.55
N THR A 100 -9.97 3.38 24.55
CA THR A 100 -10.19 2.30 25.53
C THR A 100 -9.84 0.98 24.88
N ALA A 101 -9.00 0.18 25.54
CA ALA A 101 -8.67 -1.17 25.09
C ALA A 101 -9.92 -2.07 24.99
N GLY A 102 -9.80 -3.18 24.25
CA GLY A 102 -10.90 -4.13 24.07
C GLY A 102 -11.41 -4.81 25.36
N ASP A 103 -10.71 -4.66 26.49
CA ASP A 103 -11.19 -5.06 27.82
C ASP A 103 -12.28 -4.13 28.38
N GLY A 104 -12.55 -3.01 27.70
CA GLY A 104 -13.55 -2.01 28.06
C GLY A 104 -13.18 -1.08 29.24
N VAL A 105 -11.97 -1.20 29.80
CA VAL A 105 -11.58 -0.43 31.00
C VAL A 105 -10.17 0.19 30.93
N THR A 106 -9.24 -0.38 30.20
CA THR A 106 -7.86 0.11 30.14
C THR A 106 -7.74 1.33 29.21
N PRO A 107 -7.35 2.52 29.72
CA PRO A 107 -7.11 3.67 28.88
C PRO A 107 -5.74 3.56 28.20
N LEU A 108 -5.69 3.73 26.89
CA LEU A 108 -4.48 3.71 26.08
C LEU A 108 -4.24 5.09 25.49
N ARG A 109 -3.05 5.62 25.70
CA ARG A 109 -2.59 6.83 25.01
C ARG A 109 -2.41 6.51 23.53
N CYS A 110 -3.04 7.29 22.67
CA CYS A 110 -2.98 7.14 21.22
C CYS A 110 -2.45 8.41 20.58
N ILE A 111 -1.47 8.27 19.67
CA ILE A 111 -0.83 9.37 18.94
C ILE A 111 -0.79 9.02 17.46
N ASN A 112 -1.79 9.46 16.70
CA ASN A 112 -1.72 9.38 15.24
C ASN A 112 -0.99 10.60 14.67
N LEU A 113 -0.21 10.40 13.61
CA LEU A 113 0.47 11.46 12.86
C LEU A 113 -0.01 11.46 11.41
N VAL A 114 -0.26 12.64 10.84
CA VAL A 114 -0.62 12.76 9.43
C VAL A 114 0.29 13.77 8.75
N GLY A 115 1.07 13.30 7.79
CA GLY A 115 1.86 14.16 6.88
C GLY A 115 1.07 14.39 5.59
N VAL A 116 0.87 15.63 5.22
CA VAL A 116 0.08 16.04 4.03
C VAL A 116 1.00 16.63 2.98
N ILE A 117 0.94 16.08 1.78
CA ILE A 117 1.66 16.57 0.59
C ILE A 117 0.64 17.07 -0.43
N ASN A 118 0.89 18.24 -1.03
CA ASN A 118 -0.02 18.94 -1.93
C ASN A 118 -1.42 19.13 -1.32
N PRO A 119 -1.57 19.94 -0.25
CA PRO A 119 -2.84 20.06 0.49
C PRO A 119 -3.99 20.62 -0.37
N HIS A 120 -3.70 21.29 -1.47
CA HIS A 120 -4.68 21.87 -2.40
C HIS A 120 -5.04 20.96 -3.57
N ALA A 121 -4.43 19.78 -3.67
CA ALA A 121 -4.73 18.81 -4.72
C ALA A 121 -6.17 18.31 -4.63
N THR A 122 -6.81 18.13 -5.78
CA THR A 122 -8.20 17.67 -5.89
C THR A 122 -8.32 16.14 -5.85
N GLN A 123 -7.24 15.44 -6.13
CA GLN A 123 -7.14 13.99 -6.05
C GLN A 123 -6.19 13.65 -4.92
N ARG A 124 -6.59 12.74 -4.04
CA ARG A 124 -5.77 12.36 -2.89
C ARG A 124 -5.64 10.85 -2.77
N ILE A 125 -4.46 10.40 -2.38
CA ILE A 125 -4.18 9.01 -2.02
C ILE A 125 -3.79 8.99 -0.54
N LEU A 126 -4.41 8.12 0.23
CA LEU A 126 -4.08 7.84 1.62
C LEU A 126 -3.09 6.67 1.67
N LEU A 127 -1.92 6.89 2.24
CA LEU A 127 -0.95 5.83 2.57
C LEU A 127 -0.92 5.71 4.09
N LEU A 128 -1.02 4.50 4.62
CA LEU A 128 -1.04 4.32 6.06
C LEU A 128 -0.21 3.13 6.52
N ALA A 129 0.23 3.17 7.78
CA ALA A 129 0.90 2.10 8.49
C ALA A 129 0.78 2.35 9.99
N HIS A 130 0.64 1.30 10.79
CA HIS A 130 0.77 1.43 12.23
C HIS A 130 2.23 1.51 12.66
N TRP A 131 2.49 2.09 13.82
CA TRP A 131 3.85 2.30 14.33
C TRP A 131 4.06 1.81 15.76
N ASP A 132 2.99 1.50 16.49
CA ASP A 132 3.07 0.86 17.79
C ASP A 132 3.56 -0.60 17.66
N THR A 133 3.80 -1.24 18.78
CA THR A 133 4.23 -2.62 18.82
C THR A 133 3.40 -3.43 19.78
N ARG A 134 3.28 -4.71 19.47
CA ARG A 134 2.65 -5.71 20.34
C ARG A 134 3.23 -5.66 21.75
N PRO A 135 2.42 -5.46 22.79
CA PRO A 135 2.91 -5.39 24.16
C PRO A 135 3.19 -6.77 24.77
N TRP A 136 2.92 -7.84 24.07
CA TRP A 136 3.17 -9.23 24.46
C TRP A 136 3.50 -10.10 23.26
N ALA A 137 4.49 -10.99 23.41
CA ALA A 137 4.91 -11.94 22.38
C ALA A 137 4.06 -13.21 22.43
N ASP A 138 2.74 -13.11 22.22
CA ASP A 138 1.77 -14.19 22.47
C ASP A 138 1.95 -15.41 21.55
N GLN A 139 2.64 -15.26 20.41
CA GLN A 139 3.02 -16.36 19.52
C GLN A 139 4.42 -16.93 19.80
N ASP A 140 5.18 -16.35 20.75
CA ASP A 140 6.49 -16.89 21.13
C ASP A 140 6.36 -18.18 21.95
N VAL A 141 7.44 -18.93 22.01
CA VAL A 141 7.53 -20.15 22.85
C VAL A 141 7.77 -19.81 24.33
N SER A 142 8.35 -18.65 24.61
CA SER A 142 8.71 -18.17 25.95
C SER A 142 8.51 -16.66 26.07
N ARG A 143 8.48 -16.12 27.30
CA ARG A 143 8.34 -14.69 27.58
C ARG A 143 7.12 -14.05 26.89
N LYS A 144 6.02 -14.79 26.82
CA LYS A 144 4.81 -14.38 26.09
C LYS A 144 4.15 -13.09 26.59
N ASP A 145 4.47 -12.69 27.81
CA ASP A 145 4.01 -11.49 28.50
C ASP A 145 4.93 -10.28 28.30
N GLN A 146 5.99 -10.42 27.48
CA GLN A 146 6.93 -9.35 27.20
C GLN A 146 6.69 -8.77 25.81
N PRO A 147 6.96 -7.45 25.63
CA PRO A 147 6.78 -6.79 24.34
C PRO A 147 7.81 -7.24 23.32
N ILE A 148 7.48 -7.04 22.03
CA ILE A 148 8.36 -7.30 20.90
C ILE A 148 9.01 -6.02 20.38
N ASP A 149 10.05 -6.14 19.55
CA ASP A 149 10.70 -5.01 18.88
C ASP A 149 9.86 -4.45 17.74
N GLY A 150 9.03 -5.27 17.09
CA GLY A 150 8.12 -4.87 16.02
C GLY A 150 8.88 -4.22 14.85
N ALA A 151 9.89 -4.92 14.31
CA ALA A 151 10.68 -4.40 13.20
C ALA A 151 9.95 -4.53 11.86
N ASP A 152 9.28 -5.67 11.66
CA ASP A 152 8.43 -5.90 10.48
C ASP A 152 7.00 -5.42 10.79
N ASP A 153 6.48 -5.84 11.92
CA ASP A 153 5.15 -5.54 12.44
C ASP A 153 5.15 -4.18 13.16
N GLY A 154 4.68 -3.18 12.41
CA GLY A 154 4.64 -1.76 12.72
C GLY A 154 5.76 -0.93 12.07
N ALA A 155 7.04 -1.23 12.31
CA ALA A 155 8.10 -0.31 11.86
C ALA A 155 8.38 -0.39 10.35
N SER A 156 8.14 -1.52 9.67
CA SER A 156 8.50 -1.69 8.26
C SER A 156 7.67 -0.79 7.34
N GLY A 157 6.35 -0.79 7.52
CA GLY A 157 5.44 0.08 6.76
C GLY A 157 5.79 1.56 6.95
N VAL A 158 6.00 1.97 8.20
CA VAL A 158 6.43 3.34 8.53
C VAL A 158 7.76 3.70 7.87
N GLY A 159 8.75 2.81 7.89
CA GLY A 159 10.06 3.05 7.25
C GLY A 159 9.92 3.33 5.76
N VAL A 160 9.05 2.57 5.06
CA VAL A 160 8.74 2.80 3.65
C VAL A 160 8.05 4.15 3.46
N LEU A 161 7.04 4.49 4.27
CA LEU A 161 6.27 5.74 4.13
C LEU A 161 7.12 6.98 4.39
N LEU A 162 8.02 6.95 5.37
CA LEU A 162 8.95 8.05 5.64
C LEU A 162 9.93 8.28 4.48
N GLU A 163 10.40 7.20 3.85
CA GLU A 163 11.25 7.34 2.66
C GLU A 163 10.45 7.84 1.44
N LEU A 164 9.21 7.41 1.27
CA LEU A 164 8.33 7.97 0.23
C LEU A 164 8.13 9.48 0.41
N ALA A 165 7.87 9.95 1.64
CA ALA A 165 7.76 11.37 1.93
C ALA A 165 9.02 12.14 1.50
N ARG A 166 10.21 11.60 1.84
CA ARG A 166 11.49 12.22 1.46
C ARG A 166 11.70 12.23 -0.05
N VAL A 167 11.39 11.14 -0.75
CA VAL A 167 11.54 11.06 -2.21
C VAL A 167 10.58 12.03 -2.90
N ILE A 168 9.31 12.08 -2.48
CA ILE A 168 8.30 12.97 -3.07
C ILE A 168 8.65 14.45 -2.82
N SER A 169 9.20 14.80 -1.64
CA SER A 169 9.64 16.18 -1.37
C SER A 169 10.75 16.65 -2.32
N GLN A 170 11.59 15.74 -2.81
CA GLN A 170 12.68 16.03 -3.75
C GLN A 170 12.23 15.94 -5.23
N HIS A 171 11.17 15.21 -5.49
CA HIS A 171 10.59 14.97 -6.80
C HIS A 171 9.08 15.19 -6.73
N PRO A 172 8.60 16.44 -6.83
CA PRO A 172 7.19 16.74 -6.61
C PRO A 172 6.24 15.95 -7.52
N LEU A 173 5.12 15.53 -6.95
CA LEU A 173 4.00 14.95 -7.68
C LEU A 173 3.33 16.00 -8.58
N PRO A 174 2.51 15.58 -9.57
CA PRO A 174 1.65 16.52 -10.32
C PRO A 174 0.77 17.36 -9.37
N GLU A 175 0.54 18.64 -9.69
CA GLU A 175 -0.15 19.60 -8.81
C GLU A 175 -1.55 19.14 -8.35
N ASN A 176 -2.24 18.34 -9.17
CA ASN A 176 -3.58 17.86 -8.87
C ASN A 176 -3.59 16.55 -8.03
N LEU A 177 -2.44 15.95 -7.74
CA LEU A 177 -2.32 14.76 -6.92
C LEU A 177 -1.69 15.10 -5.55
N GLY A 178 -2.43 14.85 -4.49
CA GLY A 178 -1.96 14.94 -3.11
C GLY A 178 -1.81 13.54 -2.48
N VAL A 179 -0.92 13.46 -1.52
CA VAL A 179 -0.72 12.25 -0.71
C VAL A 179 -0.82 12.61 0.76
N ASP A 180 -1.56 11.80 1.51
CA ASP A 180 -1.62 11.85 2.96
C ASP A 180 -0.95 10.60 3.53
N ILE A 181 0.00 10.78 4.42
CA ILE A 181 0.71 9.71 5.13
C ILE A 181 0.17 9.68 6.56
N LEU A 182 -0.62 8.66 6.86
CA LEU A 182 -1.22 8.43 8.18
C LEU A 182 -0.41 7.34 8.90
N LEU A 183 0.25 7.72 9.98
CA LEU A 183 0.92 6.81 10.89
C LEU A 183 0.01 6.58 12.10
N THR A 184 -0.56 5.39 12.20
CA THR A 184 -1.56 5.01 13.22
C THR A 184 -0.90 4.39 14.44
N ASP A 185 -1.48 4.63 15.60
CA ASP A 185 -1.04 4.11 16.89
C ASP A 185 -2.11 3.19 17.47
N VAL A 186 -1.74 2.32 18.38
CA VAL A 186 -2.67 1.42 19.09
C VAL A 186 -3.43 0.51 18.11
N GLU A 187 -2.74 0.03 17.09
CA GLU A 187 -3.26 -1.04 16.24
C GLU A 187 -3.22 -2.35 17.00
N ASP A 188 -2.05 -2.68 17.59
CA ASP A 188 -1.64 -4.02 18.00
C ASP A 188 -1.84 -4.31 19.51
N TRP A 189 -2.80 -3.60 20.15
CA TRP A 189 -3.21 -3.88 21.55
C TRP A 189 -4.38 -4.85 21.64
N GLY A 190 -4.88 -5.36 20.53
CA GLY A 190 -6.05 -6.22 20.46
C GLY A 190 -5.81 -7.64 21.02
N LYS A 191 -6.89 -8.34 21.31
CA LYS A 191 -6.91 -9.76 21.65
C LYS A 191 -8.12 -10.44 21.04
N THR A 192 -7.95 -11.66 20.53
CA THR A 192 -9.04 -12.42 19.93
C THR A 192 -10.24 -12.58 20.87
N GLU A 193 -10.00 -12.76 22.18
CA GLU A 193 -11.06 -12.87 23.18
C GLU A 193 -11.82 -11.57 23.42
N TRP A 194 -11.29 -10.42 23.01
CA TRP A 194 -11.96 -9.11 23.09
C TRP A 194 -12.74 -8.76 21.82
N GLY A 195 -12.64 -9.60 20.77
CA GLY A 195 -13.27 -9.38 19.47
C GLY A 195 -12.41 -8.57 18.50
N ASP A 196 -12.83 -8.58 17.25
CA ASP A 196 -12.12 -7.95 16.14
C ASP A 196 -11.99 -6.43 16.31
N ASP A 197 -12.99 -5.78 16.91
CA ASP A 197 -13.00 -4.35 17.19
C ASP A 197 -11.95 -3.90 18.23
N SER A 198 -11.25 -4.84 18.87
CA SER A 198 -10.18 -4.54 19.83
C SER A 198 -8.87 -4.15 19.19
N TYR A 199 -8.72 -4.34 17.86
CA TYR A 199 -7.57 -3.96 17.03
C TYR A 199 -7.79 -2.61 16.34
N ALA A 200 -6.75 -2.04 15.75
CA ALA A 200 -6.79 -0.82 14.94
C ALA A 200 -7.47 0.39 15.63
N LEU A 201 -7.33 0.51 16.97
CA LEU A 201 -8.07 1.51 17.77
C LEU A 201 -7.71 2.95 17.37
N GLY A 202 -6.47 3.22 17.00
CA GLY A 202 -6.06 4.55 16.55
C GLY A 202 -6.65 4.90 15.19
N THR A 203 -6.73 3.96 14.28
CA THR A 203 -7.37 4.16 12.97
C THR A 203 -8.89 4.25 13.09
N GLN A 204 -9.52 3.48 13.97
CA GLN A 204 -10.95 3.67 14.30
C GLN A 204 -11.21 5.10 14.79
N TYR A 205 -10.37 5.61 15.71
CA TYR A 205 -10.50 6.98 16.19
C TYR A 205 -10.30 7.99 15.06
N TRP A 206 -9.25 7.85 14.23
CA TRP A 206 -9.00 8.73 13.11
C TRP A 206 -10.15 8.71 12.09
N ALA A 207 -10.69 7.54 11.76
CA ALA A 207 -11.76 7.40 10.78
C ALA A 207 -13.07 8.14 11.24
N HIS A 208 -13.35 8.19 12.54
CA HIS A 208 -14.42 8.98 13.10
C HIS A 208 -14.07 10.47 13.24
N ASN A 209 -12.79 10.81 13.38
CA ASN A 209 -12.30 12.15 13.67
C ASN A 209 -11.13 12.50 12.73
N PRO A 210 -11.34 12.57 11.41
CA PRO A 210 -10.25 12.81 10.48
C PRO A 210 -9.54 14.15 10.75
N HIS A 211 -8.27 14.23 10.36
CA HIS A 211 -7.40 15.40 10.59
C HIS A 211 -7.91 16.70 9.96
N ILE A 212 -8.78 16.61 8.95
CA ILE A 212 -9.54 17.75 8.41
C ILE A 212 -11.02 17.37 8.25
N PRO A 213 -11.96 18.30 8.51
CA PRO A 213 -13.38 18.02 8.35
C PRO A 213 -13.74 17.65 6.92
N GLY A 214 -14.51 16.56 6.75
CA GLY A 214 -14.95 16.09 5.43
C GLY A 214 -13.82 15.48 4.58
N TYR A 215 -12.74 15.04 5.20
CA TYR A 215 -11.64 14.36 4.51
C TYR A 215 -12.12 13.16 3.70
N THR A 216 -11.60 13.04 2.49
CA THR A 216 -11.77 11.87 1.62
C THR A 216 -10.55 11.67 0.74
N ALA A 217 -10.34 10.44 0.27
CA ALA A 217 -9.31 10.09 -0.71
C ALA A 217 -9.90 9.12 -1.74
N GLN A 218 -9.28 9.05 -2.92
CA GLN A 218 -9.71 8.16 -4.00
C GLN A 218 -9.38 6.70 -3.71
N ALA A 219 -8.27 6.48 -2.99
CA ALA A 219 -7.80 5.18 -2.56
C ALA A 219 -6.97 5.30 -1.29
N GLY A 220 -6.97 4.23 -0.49
CA GLY A 220 -6.06 4.01 0.61
C GLY A 220 -5.16 2.78 0.36
N ILE A 221 -3.94 2.82 0.87
CA ILE A 221 -3.01 1.70 0.83
C ILE A 221 -2.35 1.58 2.20
N LEU A 222 -2.70 0.52 2.91
CA LEU A 222 -2.05 0.11 4.16
C LEU A 222 -0.79 -0.68 3.85
N LEU A 223 0.25 -0.47 4.64
CA LEU A 223 1.48 -1.24 4.62
C LEU A 223 1.67 -1.89 5.99
N ASP A 224 1.48 -3.18 6.06
CA ASP A 224 1.75 -3.96 7.26
C ASP A 224 2.69 -5.14 6.95
N MET A 225 3.69 -5.36 7.81
CA MET A 225 4.71 -6.41 7.66
C MET A 225 5.31 -6.47 6.24
N VAL A 226 5.82 -5.33 5.75
CA VAL A 226 6.32 -5.17 4.36
C VAL A 226 7.85 -5.19 4.26
N GLY A 227 8.56 -5.57 5.32
CA GLY A 227 10.02 -5.50 5.39
C GLY A 227 10.76 -6.82 5.41
N ALA A 228 10.11 -7.92 5.72
CA ALA A 228 10.79 -9.19 5.96
C ALA A 228 11.35 -9.84 4.69
N THR A 229 12.43 -10.61 4.87
CA THR A 229 13.01 -11.42 3.80
C THR A 229 12.01 -12.45 3.29
N ASN A 230 12.00 -12.69 1.96
CA ASN A 230 11.06 -13.59 1.29
C ASN A 230 9.59 -13.22 1.46
N ALA A 231 9.27 -11.95 1.75
CA ALA A 231 7.89 -11.50 1.83
C ALA A 231 7.14 -11.76 0.52
N ARG A 232 5.86 -12.07 0.66
CA ARG A 232 4.97 -12.37 -0.44
C ARG A 232 3.61 -11.72 -0.19
N PHE A 233 3.29 -10.75 -0.99
CA PHE A 233 2.05 -9.99 -0.90
C PHE A 233 1.00 -10.65 -1.78
N THR A 234 0.11 -11.40 -1.14
CA THR A 234 -1.05 -12.02 -1.78
C THR A 234 -2.24 -11.06 -1.74
N VAL A 235 -3.30 -11.37 -2.49
CA VAL A 235 -4.53 -10.55 -2.47
C VAL A 235 -5.28 -10.85 -1.19
N GLU A 236 -5.24 -9.91 -0.24
CA GLU A 236 -5.99 -9.97 1.01
C GLU A 236 -7.51 -9.89 0.72
N GLY A 237 -8.34 -10.65 1.45
CA GLY A 237 -9.73 -10.89 1.11
C GLY A 237 -10.65 -9.67 1.28
N ASN A 238 -10.47 -8.88 2.34
CA ASN A 238 -11.22 -7.64 2.54
C ASN A 238 -10.80 -6.56 1.54
N SER A 239 -9.51 -6.47 1.23
CA SER A 239 -8.99 -5.60 0.16
C SER A 239 -9.63 -5.92 -1.19
N GLN A 240 -9.77 -7.22 -1.51
CA GLN A 240 -10.47 -7.68 -2.71
C GLN A 240 -11.94 -7.24 -2.73
N LYS A 241 -12.61 -7.30 -1.59
CA LYS A 241 -14.03 -6.95 -1.43
C LYS A 241 -14.25 -5.43 -1.55
N TYR A 242 -13.42 -4.63 -0.89
CA TYR A 242 -13.62 -3.18 -0.78
C TYR A 242 -12.96 -2.38 -1.90
N ALA A 243 -11.80 -2.83 -2.40
CA ALA A 243 -10.92 -2.01 -3.24
C ALA A 243 -10.22 -2.79 -4.38
N HIS A 244 -10.90 -3.72 -5.03
CA HIS A 244 -10.36 -4.54 -6.13
C HIS A 244 -9.62 -3.75 -7.20
N GLN A 245 -10.11 -2.55 -7.57
CA GLN A 245 -9.45 -1.72 -8.58
C GLN A 245 -8.10 -1.21 -8.10
N VAL A 246 -7.97 -0.88 -6.82
CA VAL A 246 -6.70 -0.43 -6.22
C VAL A 246 -5.68 -1.56 -6.23
N ILE A 247 -6.10 -2.81 -5.88
CA ILE A 247 -5.25 -3.99 -6.02
C ILE A 247 -4.70 -4.10 -7.45
N THR A 248 -5.60 -4.07 -8.45
CA THR A 248 -5.19 -4.18 -9.85
C THR A 248 -4.18 -3.11 -10.24
N GLN A 249 -4.39 -1.87 -9.83
CA GLN A 249 -3.49 -0.76 -10.14
C GLN A 249 -2.12 -0.93 -9.46
N VAL A 250 -2.09 -1.31 -8.19
CA VAL A 250 -0.84 -1.48 -7.42
C VAL A 250 -0.06 -2.70 -7.91
N TRP A 251 -0.70 -3.85 -8.16
CA TRP A 251 -0.04 -5.04 -8.70
C TRP A 251 0.51 -4.79 -10.11
N ASN A 252 -0.21 -4.07 -10.96
CA ASN A 252 0.31 -3.63 -12.26
C ASN A 252 1.50 -2.67 -12.13
N ALA A 253 1.49 -1.78 -11.13
CA ALA A 253 2.63 -0.92 -10.85
C ALA A 253 3.86 -1.72 -10.38
N ALA A 254 3.65 -2.80 -9.60
CA ALA A 254 4.70 -3.71 -9.18
C ALA A 254 5.34 -4.44 -10.38
N GLU A 255 4.53 -4.92 -11.33
CA GLU A 255 5.03 -5.51 -12.59
C GLU A 255 5.84 -4.49 -13.39
N ALA A 256 5.31 -3.28 -13.58
CA ALA A 256 5.99 -2.21 -14.31
C ALA A 256 7.31 -1.78 -13.64
N ALA A 257 7.39 -1.87 -12.32
CA ALA A 257 8.59 -1.60 -11.52
C ALA A 257 9.60 -2.78 -11.50
N GLY A 258 9.23 -3.96 -12.04
CA GLY A 258 10.06 -5.18 -12.03
C GLY A 258 10.00 -5.98 -10.72
N PHE A 259 8.98 -5.76 -9.90
CA PHE A 259 8.80 -6.40 -8.60
C PHE A 259 7.58 -7.34 -8.51
N GLY A 260 6.96 -7.71 -9.63
CA GLY A 260 5.79 -8.60 -9.68
C GLY A 260 5.96 -9.93 -8.94
N ARG A 261 7.20 -10.40 -8.76
CA ARG A 261 7.49 -11.60 -7.97
C ARG A 261 7.08 -11.50 -6.49
N TYR A 262 6.99 -10.29 -5.93
CA TYR A 262 6.55 -10.04 -4.56
C TYR A 262 5.03 -9.91 -4.46
N PHE A 263 4.39 -9.37 -5.52
CA PHE A 263 2.97 -9.06 -5.58
C PHE A 263 2.26 -10.11 -6.43
N VAL A 264 1.64 -11.09 -5.81
CA VAL A 264 1.08 -12.25 -6.52
C VAL A 264 -0.44 -12.26 -6.47
N TYR A 265 -1.07 -12.62 -7.60
CA TYR A 265 -2.53 -12.77 -7.68
C TYR A 265 -2.99 -14.13 -7.11
N GLU A 266 -2.67 -14.37 -5.84
CA GLU A 266 -3.12 -15.52 -5.07
C GLU A 266 -3.93 -15.02 -3.88
N SER A 267 -4.96 -15.76 -3.45
CA SER A 267 -5.79 -15.36 -2.30
C SER A 267 -5.01 -15.52 -0.99
N GLY A 268 -4.96 -14.47 -0.19
CA GLY A 268 -4.28 -14.42 1.11
C GLY A 268 -5.17 -14.68 2.34
N GLY A 269 -6.48 -14.80 2.17
CA GLY A 269 -7.45 -14.83 3.28
C GLY A 269 -7.91 -13.44 3.68
N GLU A 270 -8.82 -13.37 4.66
CA GLU A 270 -9.34 -12.11 5.21
C GLU A 270 -8.63 -11.79 6.52
N ILE A 271 -8.15 -10.55 6.66
CA ILE A 271 -7.43 -10.05 7.84
C ILE A 271 -8.22 -8.88 8.42
N ILE A 272 -8.23 -8.76 9.75
CA ILE A 272 -8.70 -7.56 10.46
C ILE A 272 -7.47 -6.71 10.74
N ASP A 273 -7.48 -5.49 10.21
CA ASP A 273 -6.36 -4.57 10.28
C ASP A 273 -6.85 -3.13 10.03
N ASP A 274 -5.96 -2.16 10.07
CA ASP A 274 -6.20 -0.71 9.90
C ASP A 274 -7.00 -0.36 8.63
N HIS A 275 -6.93 -1.15 7.56
CA HIS A 275 -7.74 -0.92 6.35
C HIS A 275 -9.25 -1.10 6.58
N ILE A 276 -9.67 -1.88 7.57
CA ILE A 276 -11.10 -2.12 7.85
C ILE A 276 -11.81 -0.83 8.29
N PRO A 277 -11.39 -0.12 9.36
CA PRO A 277 -12.04 1.14 9.73
C PRO A 277 -11.93 2.23 8.65
N VAL A 278 -10.88 2.24 7.84
CA VAL A 278 -10.77 3.17 6.71
C VAL A 278 -11.84 2.88 5.65
N ASN A 279 -12.07 1.60 5.32
CA ASN A 279 -13.13 1.19 4.40
C ASN A 279 -14.53 1.40 4.99
N GLU A 280 -14.75 0.99 6.24
CA GLU A 280 -16.09 0.90 6.82
C GLU A 280 -16.56 2.20 7.45
N ILE A 281 -15.68 3.01 8.03
CA ILE A 281 -16.02 4.25 8.70
C ILE A 281 -15.71 5.45 7.79
N ALA A 282 -14.47 5.60 7.37
CA ALA A 282 -14.06 6.72 6.50
C ALA A 282 -14.56 6.58 5.06
N LYS A 283 -15.02 5.39 4.64
CA LYS A 283 -15.55 5.10 3.29
C LYS A 283 -14.54 5.36 2.17
N ILE A 284 -13.28 5.12 2.42
CA ILE A 284 -12.19 5.24 1.45
C ILE A 284 -11.81 3.83 0.99
N PRO A 285 -11.91 3.49 -0.31
CA PRO A 285 -11.50 2.18 -0.82
C PRO A 285 -10.02 1.91 -0.52
N THR A 286 -9.75 1.03 0.42
CA THR A 286 -8.41 0.81 0.98
C THR A 286 -8.01 -0.65 0.88
N ILE A 287 -6.78 -0.89 0.40
CA ILE A 287 -6.15 -2.21 0.39
C ILE A 287 -5.11 -2.33 1.50
N ASP A 288 -4.82 -3.56 1.85
CA ASP A 288 -3.73 -3.94 2.71
C ASP A 288 -2.65 -4.68 1.90
N ILE A 289 -1.44 -4.15 1.89
CA ILE A 289 -0.24 -4.82 1.39
C ILE A 289 0.43 -5.46 2.61
N ILE A 290 0.16 -6.75 2.78
CA ILE A 290 0.61 -7.50 3.95
C ILE A 290 1.31 -8.80 3.53
N ASN A 291 2.34 -9.19 4.27
CA ASN A 291 3.05 -10.44 4.02
C ASN A 291 2.23 -11.65 4.49
N LEU A 292 1.45 -12.22 3.58
CA LEU A 292 0.67 -13.44 3.81
C LEU A 292 1.18 -14.55 2.88
N PRO A 293 1.83 -15.58 3.41
CA PRO A 293 2.26 -16.72 2.61
C PRO A 293 1.08 -17.40 1.91
N ALA A 294 1.23 -17.66 0.62
CA ALA A 294 0.18 -18.25 -0.21
C ALA A 294 -0.28 -19.62 0.32
N GLY A 295 -1.57 -19.86 0.23
CA GLY A 295 -2.19 -21.16 0.56
C GLY A 295 -2.46 -21.38 2.05
N SER A 296 -2.13 -20.42 2.91
CA SER A 296 -2.49 -20.46 4.31
C SER A 296 -3.58 -19.44 4.61
N GLN A 297 -4.76 -19.92 4.90
CA GLN A 297 -5.76 -19.05 5.52
C GLN A 297 -5.23 -18.66 6.91
N LYS A 298 -4.79 -17.40 7.11
CA LYS A 298 -4.29 -16.83 8.37
C LYS A 298 -2.90 -17.32 8.84
N ALA A 299 -2.00 -17.74 7.97
CA ALA A 299 -0.62 -17.98 8.40
C ALA A 299 0.23 -16.74 8.15
N PHE A 300 0.41 -15.95 9.18
CA PHE A 300 1.41 -14.89 9.24
C PHE A 300 2.84 -15.46 9.19
N PRO A 301 3.85 -14.63 8.90
CA PRO A 301 5.24 -15.05 8.97
C PRO A 301 5.62 -15.61 10.34
N ALA A 302 6.61 -16.50 10.39
CA ALA A 302 7.00 -17.19 11.63
C ALA A 302 7.50 -16.26 12.75
N HIS A 303 7.93 -15.04 12.41
CA HIS A 303 8.37 -14.04 13.38
C HIS A 303 7.21 -13.22 13.98
N TRP A 304 6.02 -13.25 13.36
CA TRP A 304 4.86 -12.49 13.80
C TRP A 304 4.53 -12.74 15.27
N HIS A 305 4.37 -11.65 16.04
CA HIS A 305 4.09 -11.64 17.48
C HIS A 305 5.09 -12.45 18.32
N THR A 306 6.35 -12.52 17.90
CA THR A 306 7.43 -13.16 18.62
C THR A 306 8.64 -12.22 18.79
N HIS A 307 9.57 -12.54 19.69
CA HIS A 307 10.85 -11.80 19.82
C HIS A 307 11.79 -11.99 18.61
N GLN A 308 11.38 -12.78 17.60
CA GLN A 308 12.10 -12.87 16.32
C GLN A 308 11.75 -11.70 15.39
N ASP A 309 10.68 -10.95 15.66
CA ASP A 309 10.37 -9.74 14.92
C ASP A 309 11.31 -8.59 15.31
N ASN A 310 12.51 -8.65 14.79
CA ASN A 310 13.60 -7.70 15.01
C ASN A 310 14.36 -7.42 13.72
N MET A 311 15.37 -6.56 13.75
CA MET A 311 16.11 -6.13 12.54
C MET A 311 16.73 -7.26 11.71
N HIS A 312 16.88 -8.48 12.25
CA HIS A 312 17.43 -9.62 11.49
C HIS A 312 16.48 -10.16 10.42
N VAL A 313 15.19 -9.92 10.54
CA VAL A 313 14.21 -10.34 9.52
C VAL A 313 14.10 -9.35 8.37
N ILE A 314 14.53 -8.10 8.55
CA ILE A 314 14.35 -7.02 7.58
C ILE A 314 15.32 -7.16 6.40
N ASP A 315 14.77 -7.08 5.19
CA ASP A 315 15.48 -7.16 3.92
C ASP A 315 15.27 -5.87 3.08
N ALA A 316 16.36 -5.18 2.78
CA ALA A 316 16.34 -3.99 1.96
C ALA A 316 15.73 -4.22 0.55
N GLN A 317 15.81 -5.43 0.00
CA GLN A 317 15.21 -5.74 -1.31
C GLN A 317 13.68 -5.80 -1.24
N THR A 318 13.13 -6.29 -0.13
CA THR A 318 11.68 -6.27 0.11
C THR A 318 11.19 -4.83 0.27
N LEU A 319 11.88 -4.01 1.09
CA LEU A 319 11.59 -2.58 1.22
C LEU A 319 11.66 -1.86 -0.13
N LYS A 320 12.67 -2.18 -0.95
CA LYS A 320 12.80 -1.65 -2.32
C LYS A 320 11.61 -2.02 -3.19
N ALA A 321 11.17 -3.27 -3.12
CA ALA A 321 10.04 -3.76 -3.91
C ALA A 321 8.77 -2.97 -3.60
N VAL A 322 8.44 -2.79 -2.32
CA VAL A 322 7.24 -2.07 -1.89
C VAL A 322 7.34 -0.58 -2.21
N GLY A 323 8.41 0.08 -1.79
CA GLY A 323 8.56 1.52 -1.98
C GLY A 323 8.63 1.93 -3.45
N GLN A 324 9.36 1.17 -4.29
CA GLN A 324 9.42 1.46 -5.72
C GLN A 324 8.08 1.20 -6.43
N THR A 325 7.33 0.18 -6.02
CA THR A 325 5.97 -0.09 -6.50
C THR A 325 5.05 1.10 -6.23
N LEU A 326 5.08 1.64 -5.01
CA LEU A 326 4.25 2.79 -4.65
C LEU A 326 4.66 4.06 -5.40
N LEU A 327 5.95 4.30 -5.64
CA LEU A 327 6.39 5.38 -6.52
C LEU A 327 5.86 5.20 -7.95
N HIS A 328 5.95 3.98 -8.50
CA HIS A 328 5.36 3.70 -9.83
C HIS A 328 3.84 3.91 -9.84
N TYR A 329 3.12 3.49 -8.81
CA TYR A 329 1.70 3.73 -8.67
C TYR A 329 1.39 5.24 -8.68
N LEU A 330 2.01 6.03 -7.80
CA LEU A 330 1.73 7.45 -7.63
C LEU A 330 2.09 8.27 -8.88
N TYR A 331 3.28 8.06 -9.47
CA TYR A 331 3.75 8.85 -10.60
C TYR A 331 3.07 8.46 -11.94
N ASN A 332 2.51 7.25 -12.05
CA ASN A 332 1.79 6.80 -13.25
C ASN A 332 0.26 6.90 -13.14
N LEU A 333 -0.29 7.21 -11.96
CA LEU A 333 -1.74 7.29 -11.76
C LEU A 333 -2.42 8.27 -12.71
N MET A 334 -1.76 9.37 -13.05
CA MET A 334 -2.26 10.42 -13.93
C MET A 334 -2.09 10.12 -15.42
N LEU A 335 -1.20 9.20 -15.78
CA LEU A 335 -0.99 8.84 -17.20
C LEU A 335 -2.08 7.92 -17.73
N SER A 336 -2.78 7.19 -16.84
CA SER A 336 -3.85 6.27 -17.20
C SER A 336 -5.23 6.93 -17.34
N GLN A 337 -5.38 8.22 -17.04
CA GLN A 337 -6.64 8.96 -17.12
C GLN A 337 -6.78 9.83 -18.39
N LYS A 338 -5.81 9.79 -19.30
CA LYS A 338 -5.84 10.40 -20.63
C LYS A 338 -6.20 9.35 -21.68
#